data_016fdd399fe2934b87776afd77a2b5f8
#
_entry.id   016fdd399fe2934b87776afd77a2b5f8
#
_cell.length_a   1.000
_cell.length_b   1.000
_cell.length_c   1.000
_cell.angle_alpha   90.00
_cell.angle_beta   90.00
_cell.angle_gamma   90.00
#
_symmetry.space_group_name_H-M   'P 1'
#
loop_
_entity.id
_entity.type
_entity.pdbx_description
1 polymer ?
#
loop_
_entity_poly.entity_id
_entity_poly.type
_entity_poly.pdbx_seq_one_letter_code
_entity_poly.pdbx_strand_id
1 'polypeptide(L)'
;MRSPLFTLFGVGFPSYFVLLLTGFLFATAAGVLWARRIGQNPDVIVDLGLAMLLAGVAGSRLLHVVADGYFWDYVHLCTDPSKVNWPLDPLACAKAGGEWVPATSLCHPKNADCFAWAKFWAGGLTYYGGFIGASLAAWFLLKRDRFPFWKAADMAGFAIPIGLAFGRMGCLLAGCCFGGACHLPWAFSFPPWSPASESQFKAHHLGRADLWSNPVHPTQIYESAASLVIAAVCLLVVHPRKRYDGQVFVAFLALYAVARFLLEFLRDDDRGGLLGLSTSQLIGLGLLAFGAAVHARRARTGFSPSASERSILPG
;
A
#
# COMPACT_ATOMS: atom_id res chain seq x y z
N MET A 1 11.02 -2.22 14.53
CA MET A 1 11.98 -1.19 14.08
C MET A 1 11.22 0.08 13.74
N ARG A 2 11.13 0.97 14.72
CA ARG A 2 10.52 2.30 14.55
C ARG A 2 11.59 3.41 14.57
N SER A 3 12.86 3.04 14.36
CA SER A 3 13.91 4.04 14.22
C SER A 3 13.72 4.77 12.89
N PRO A 4 13.75 6.09 12.90
CA PRO A 4 13.72 6.87 11.68
C PRO A 4 14.92 6.49 10.81
N LEU A 5 14.72 6.43 9.49
CA LEU A 5 15.81 6.18 8.54
C LEU A 5 16.82 7.34 8.59
N PHE A 6 16.31 8.54 8.76
CA PHE A 6 17.06 9.77 9.00
C PHE A 6 16.19 10.77 9.76
N THR A 7 16.82 11.77 10.38
CA THR A 7 16.14 12.90 11.01
C THR A 7 16.46 14.18 10.24
N LEU A 8 15.45 14.95 9.91
CA LEU A 8 15.59 16.24 9.24
C LEU A 8 14.83 17.29 10.07
N PHE A 9 15.49 18.38 10.46
CA PHE A 9 14.92 19.43 11.32
C PHE A 9 14.26 18.91 12.60
N GLY A 10 14.84 17.86 13.22
CA GLY A 10 14.29 17.23 14.43
C GLY A 10 13.11 16.27 14.20
N VAL A 11 12.63 16.12 12.97
CA VAL A 11 11.57 15.19 12.60
C VAL A 11 12.19 13.90 12.08
N GLY A 12 11.87 12.78 12.72
CA GLY A 12 12.29 11.45 12.29
C GLY A 12 11.40 10.93 11.15
N PHE A 13 12.02 10.54 10.03
CA PHE A 13 11.30 9.97 8.90
C PHE A 13 11.33 8.44 8.96
N PRO A 14 10.18 7.77 9.18
CA PRO A 14 10.11 6.32 9.19
C PRO A 14 10.54 5.73 7.84
N SER A 15 11.34 4.66 7.88
CA SER A 15 11.84 3.98 6.68
C SER A 15 10.74 3.57 5.70
N TYR A 16 9.60 3.11 6.24
CA TYR A 16 8.43 2.76 5.45
C TYR A 16 7.92 3.94 4.60
N PHE A 17 7.80 5.12 5.22
CA PHE A 17 7.31 6.32 4.53
C PHE A 17 8.26 6.77 3.42
N VAL A 18 9.58 6.74 3.69
CA VAL A 18 10.60 7.12 2.69
C VAL A 18 10.54 6.19 1.48
N LEU A 19 10.46 4.87 1.70
CA LEU A 19 10.37 3.92 0.61
C LEU A 19 9.06 4.03 -0.18
N LEU A 20 7.95 4.27 0.51
CA LEU A 20 6.67 4.48 -0.15
C LEU A 20 6.70 5.71 -1.06
N LEU A 21 7.25 6.83 -0.55
CA LEU A 21 7.43 8.06 -1.33
C LEU A 21 8.38 7.85 -2.51
N THR A 22 9.48 7.13 -2.30
CA THR A 22 10.43 6.78 -3.35
C THR A 22 9.75 5.97 -4.45
N GLY A 23 8.98 4.95 -4.09
CA GLY A 23 8.21 4.13 -5.03
C GLY A 23 7.19 4.96 -5.82
N PHE A 24 6.51 5.89 -5.15
CA PHE A 24 5.60 6.82 -5.81
C PHE A 24 6.31 7.72 -6.83
N LEU A 25 7.48 8.26 -6.48
CA LEU A 25 8.27 9.08 -7.40
C LEU A 25 8.75 8.27 -8.62
N PHE A 26 9.24 7.05 -8.42
CA PHE A 26 9.64 6.19 -9.54
C PHE A 26 8.46 5.80 -10.42
N ALA A 27 7.31 5.47 -9.85
CA ALA A 27 6.09 5.15 -10.60
C ALA A 27 5.61 6.36 -11.43
N THR A 28 5.61 7.55 -10.85
CA THR A 28 5.24 8.80 -11.53
C THR A 28 6.25 9.14 -12.63
N ALA A 29 7.56 9.04 -12.35
CA ALA A 29 8.60 9.27 -13.35
C ALA A 29 8.49 8.31 -14.55
N ALA A 30 8.23 7.02 -14.28
CA ALA A 30 7.98 6.05 -15.35
C ALA A 30 6.75 6.40 -16.18
N GLY A 31 5.67 6.87 -15.54
CA GLY A 31 4.46 7.35 -16.22
C GLY A 31 4.72 8.60 -17.07
N VAL A 32 5.49 9.57 -16.58
CA VAL A 32 5.89 10.79 -17.31
C VAL A 32 6.73 10.43 -18.54
N LEU A 33 7.73 9.56 -18.38
CA LEU A 33 8.56 9.10 -19.50
C LEU A 33 7.75 8.35 -20.56
N TRP A 34 6.82 7.52 -20.10
CA TRP A 34 5.89 6.82 -20.98
C TRP A 34 4.98 7.79 -21.73
N ALA A 35 4.37 8.78 -21.03
CA ALA A 35 3.49 9.76 -21.65
C ALA A 35 4.20 10.56 -22.76
N ARG A 36 5.44 10.99 -22.50
CA ARG A 36 6.28 11.66 -23.51
C ARG A 36 6.50 10.80 -24.76
N ARG A 37 6.77 9.49 -24.56
CA ARG A 37 7.03 8.57 -25.68
C ARG A 37 5.81 8.32 -26.56
N ILE A 38 4.61 8.32 -25.99
CA ILE A 38 3.36 8.11 -26.73
C ILE A 38 2.69 9.42 -27.21
N GLY A 39 3.39 10.56 -27.06
CA GLY A 39 2.87 11.87 -27.51
C GLY A 39 1.71 12.40 -26.65
N GLN A 40 1.58 11.97 -25.39
CA GLN A 40 0.62 12.50 -24.44
C GLN A 40 1.25 13.58 -23.55
N ASN A 41 0.41 14.48 -23.03
CA ASN A 41 0.91 15.52 -22.14
C ASN A 41 1.42 14.92 -20.80
N PRO A 42 2.72 15.02 -20.48
CA PRO A 42 3.30 14.47 -19.26
C PRO A 42 2.83 15.20 -17.99
N ASP A 43 2.41 16.47 -18.10
CA ASP A 43 1.99 17.27 -16.95
C ASP A 43 0.71 16.69 -16.33
N VAL A 44 -0.18 16.12 -17.17
CA VAL A 44 -1.37 15.41 -16.68
C VAL A 44 -1.00 14.24 -15.77
N ILE A 45 0.12 13.55 -16.05
CA ILE A 45 0.58 12.43 -15.22
C ILE A 45 1.13 12.93 -13.87
N VAL A 46 1.82 14.06 -13.86
CA VAL A 46 2.30 14.68 -12.61
C VAL A 46 1.12 15.13 -11.75
N ASP A 47 0.19 15.86 -12.34
CA ASP A 47 -1.04 16.32 -11.66
C ASP A 47 -1.85 15.14 -11.13
N LEU A 48 -2.00 14.10 -11.94
CA LEU A 48 -2.68 12.86 -11.55
C LEU A 48 -2.01 12.22 -10.34
N GLY A 49 -0.68 12.07 -10.37
CA GLY A 49 0.09 11.53 -9.26
C GLY A 49 -0.11 12.35 -7.99
N LEU A 50 0.10 13.66 -8.05
CA LEU A 50 -0.05 14.56 -6.90
C LEU A 50 -1.47 14.52 -6.31
N ALA A 51 -2.48 14.62 -7.17
CA ALA A 51 -3.86 14.59 -6.71
C ALA A 51 -4.25 13.23 -6.09
N MET A 52 -3.80 12.12 -6.68
CA MET A 52 -4.01 10.78 -6.11
C MET A 52 -3.31 10.62 -4.76
N LEU A 53 -2.10 11.16 -4.59
CA LEU A 53 -1.39 11.15 -3.33
C LEU A 53 -2.15 11.94 -2.26
N LEU A 54 -2.51 13.19 -2.56
CA LEU A 54 -3.21 14.06 -1.60
C LEU A 54 -4.60 13.52 -1.25
N ALA A 55 -5.39 13.14 -2.25
CA ALA A 55 -6.72 12.58 -2.05
C ALA A 55 -6.68 11.20 -1.39
N GLY A 56 -5.64 10.40 -1.67
CA GLY A 56 -5.41 9.12 -1.03
C GLY A 56 -5.11 9.28 0.46
N VAL A 57 -4.22 10.18 0.83
CA VAL A 57 -3.91 10.47 2.25
C VAL A 57 -5.13 11.05 2.97
N ALA A 58 -5.81 12.02 2.37
CA ALA A 58 -7.01 12.62 2.94
C ALA A 58 -8.15 11.60 3.09
N GLY A 59 -8.41 10.79 2.08
CA GLY A 59 -9.43 9.74 2.11
C GLY A 59 -9.12 8.64 3.14
N SER A 60 -7.85 8.22 3.21
CA SER A 60 -7.37 7.28 4.23
C SER A 60 -7.65 7.79 5.64
N ARG A 61 -7.34 9.04 5.89
CA ARG A 61 -7.56 9.66 7.20
C ARG A 61 -9.02 9.88 7.50
N LEU A 62 -9.78 10.37 6.53
CA LEU A 62 -11.22 10.60 6.69
C LEU A 62 -11.96 9.29 7.04
N LEU A 63 -11.68 8.22 6.30
CA LEU A 63 -12.33 6.94 6.56
C LEU A 63 -11.93 6.37 7.94
N HIS A 64 -10.67 6.53 8.36
CA HIS A 64 -10.24 6.15 9.70
C HIS A 64 -11.02 6.89 10.79
N VAL A 65 -11.14 8.19 10.66
CA VAL A 65 -11.87 9.01 11.65
C VAL A 65 -13.34 8.62 11.74
N VAL A 66 -13.98 8.33 10.58
CA VAL A 66 -15.44 8.14 10.50
C VAL A 66 -15.85 6.68 10.73
N ALA A 67 -15.09 5.71 10.19
CA ALA A 67 -15.55 4.33 10.08
C ALA A 67 -14.87 3.35 11.03
N ASP A 68 -13.67 3.65 11.54
CA ASP A 68 -12.93 2.72 12.42
C ASP A 68 -13.36 2.79 13.90
N GLY A 69 -14.46 3.51 14.21
CA GLY A 69 -15.02 3.61 15.55
C GLY A 69 -14.42 4.71 16.43
N TYR A 70 -13.44 5.47 15.92
CA TYR A 70 -12.75 6.53 16.67
C TYR A 70 -13.37 7.92 16.52
N PHE A 71 -14.52 8.04 15.86
CA PHE A 71 -15.15 9.34 15.61
C PHE A 71 -15.37 10.14 16.88
N TRP A 72 -15.95 9.51 17.90
CA TRP A 72 -16.21 10.16 19.18
C TRP A 72 -14.95 10.48 19.96
N ASP A 73 -13.88 9.65 19.83
CA ASP A 73 -12.59 9.94 20.46
C ASP A 73 -11.99 11.23 19.88
N TYR A 74 -12.09 11.45 18.55
CA TYR A 74 -11.65 12.71 17.93
C TYR A 74 -12.51 13.91 18.36
N VAL A 75 -13.82 13.74 18.53
CA VAL A 75 -14.70 14.79 19.09
C VAL A 75 -14.33 15.09 20.53
N HIS A 76 -14.12 14.06 21.36
CA HIS A 76 -13.74 14.23 22.76
C HIS A 76 -12.32 14.80 22.92
N LEU A 77 -11.39 14.48 22.03
CA LEU A 77 -10.05 15.12 22.02
C LEU A 77 -10.13 16.65 21.90
N CYS A 78 -11.18 17.16 21.26
CA CYS A 78 -11.40 18.62 21.16
C CYS A 78 -12.22 19.18 22.34
N THR A 79 -13.19 18.43 22.86
CA THR A 79 -14.18 18.92 23.83
C THR A 79 -13.85 18.53 25.27
N ASP A 80 -13.50 17.29 25.50
CA ASP A 80 -13.25 16.73 26.84
C ASP A 80 -12.23 15.55 26.75
N PRO A 81 -10.92 15.83 26.74
CA PRO A 81 -9.88 14.83 26.60
C PRO A 81 -9.92 13.70 27.65
N SER A 82 -10.52 13.94 28.80
CA SER A 82 -10.64 12.93 29.87
C SER A 82 -11.51 11.73 29.50
N LYS A 83 -12.33 11.86 28.46
CA LYS A 83 -13.18 10.77 27.93
C LYS A 83 -12.45 9.88 26.91
N VAL A 84 -11.26 10.27 26.48
CA VAL A 84 -10.46 9.49 25.53
C VAL A 84 -9.50 8.59 26.30
N ASN A 85 -9.51 7.29 25.98
CA ASN A 85 -8.67 6.29 26.62
C ASN A 85 -7.59 5.81 25.66
N TRP A 86 -6.33 6.03 25.99
CA TRP A 86 -5.22 5.44 25.27
C TRP A 86 -4.82 4.10 25.89
N PRO A 87 -4.75 3.01 25.13
CA PRO A 87 -4.35 1.70 25.63
C PRO A 87 -2.81 1.65 25.80
N LEU A 88 -2.27 2.49 26.68
CA LEU A 88 -0.85 2.64 26.96
C LEU A 88 -0.56 2.25 28.40
N ASP A 89 0.63 1.71 28.66
CA ASP A 89 1.16 1.54 29.99
C ASP A 89 1.61 2.89 30.60
N PRO A 90 1.84 2.98 31.91
CA PRO A 90 2.19 4.25 32.57
C PRO A 90 3.40 4.96 31.97
N LEU A 91 4.42 4.20 31.55
CA LEU A 91 5.65 4.76 30.97
C LEU A 91 5.42 5.28 29.56
N ALA A 92 4.67 4.53 28.76
CA ALA A 92 4.28 4.93 27.41
C ALA A 92 3.31 6.12 27.44
N CYS A 93 2.40 6.17 28.42
CA CYS A 93 1.50 7.29 28.66
C CYS A 93 2.26 8.60 28.92
N ALA A 94 3.24 8.56 29.81
CA ALA A 94 4.07 9.74 30.11
C ALA A 94 4.88 10.19 28.87
N LYS A 95 5.42 9.25 28.09
CA LYS A 95 6.14 9.54 26.83
C LYS A 95 5.24 10.13 25.74
N ALA A 96 3.98 9.73 25.72
CA ALA A 96 2.98 10.26 24.77
C ALA A 96 2.41 11.63 25.21
N GLY A 97 2.82 12.16 26.39
CA GLY A 97 2.30 13.40 26.93
C GLY A 97 0.90 13.26 27.54
N GLY A 98 0.52 12.04 27.90
CA GLY A 98 -0.74 11.74 28.58
C GLY A 98 -0.64 11.85 30.10
N GLU A 99 -1.77 11.71 30.77
CA GLU A 99 -1.93 11.60 32.20
C GLU A 99 -2.41 10.20 32.54
N TRP A 100 -1.64 9.52 33.41
CA TRP A 100 -2.01 8.20 33.90
C TRP A 100 -2.91 8.32 35.14
N VAL A 101 -4.10 7.73 35.08
CA VAL A 101 -5.04 7.67 36.20
C VAL A 101 -4.95 6.31 36.89
N PRO A 102 -4.28 6.17 38.06
CA PRO A 102 -4.06 4.88 38.69
C PRO A 102 -5.36 4.17 39.12
N ALA A 103 -6.39 4.93 39.49
CA ALA A 103 -7.67 4.38 39.92
C ALA A 103 -8.41 3.59 38.85
N THR A 104 -8.27 3.98 37.56
CA THR A 104 -8.90 3.34 36.41
C THR A 104 -7.92 2.53 35.57
N SER A 105 -6.61 2.66 35.84
CA SER A 105 -5.52 2.10 35.00
C SER A 105 -5.61 2.55 33.56
N LEU A 106 -6.01 3.79 33.33
CA LEU A 106 -6.17 4.38 31.99
C LEU A 106 -5.24 5.57 31.78
N CYS A 107 -4.86 5.76 30.55
CA CYS A 107 -4.11 6.93 30.09
C CYS A 107 -5.02 7.87 29.32
N HIS A 108 -5.04 9.14 29.69
CA HIS A 108 -5.82 10.19 29.03
C HIS A 108 -4.90 11.26 28.43
N PRO A 109 -5.29 11.88 27.29
CA PRO A 109 -4.60 13.06 26.79
C PRO A 109 -4.68 14.22 27.79
N LYS A 110 -3.55 14.90 28.02
CA LYS A 110 -3.49 16.06 28.94
C LYS A 110 -4.19 17.31 28.39
N ASN A 111 -4.05 17.53 27.08
CA ASN A 111 -4.49 18.75 26.42
C ASN A 111 -5.50 18.45 25.33
N ALA A 112 -6.44 19.37 25.13
CA ALA A 112 -7.36 19.31 23.99
C ALA A 112 -6.60 19.48 22.69
N ASP A 113 -6.95 18.68 21.68
CA ASP A 113 -6.35 18.69 20.35
C ASP A 113 -7.44 18.59 19.28
N CYS A 114 -7.98 19.73 18.90
CA CYS A 114 -9.03 19.83 17.87
C CYS A 114 -8.56 19.50 16.45
N PHE A 115 -7.26 19.45 16.22
CA PHE A 115 -6.68 19.09 14.91
C PHE A 115 -6.16 17.65 14.87
N ALA A 116 -6.37 16.84 15.91
CA ALA A 116 -5.92 15.46 15.96
C ALA A 116 -6.42 14.64 14.75
N TRP A 117 -7.65 14.87 14.32
CA TRP A 117 -8.24 14.22 13.13
C TRP A 117 -7.46 14.47 11.83
N ALA A 118 -6.76 15.60 11.69
CA ALA A 118 -5.99 15.96 10.50
C ALA A 118 -4.53 15.48 10.55
N LYS A 119 -4.03 15.01 11.70
CA LYS A 119 -2.63 14.59 11.89
C LYS A 119 -2.36 13.22 11.28
N PHE A 120 -2.24 13.15 9.95
CA PHE A 120 -1.96 11.89 9.22
C PHE A 120 -0.60 11.28 9.57
N TRP A 121 0.37 12.07 10.03
CA TRP A 121 1.70 11.60 10.48
C TRP A 121 1.66 10.86 11.82
N ALA A 122 0.59 11.00 12.60
CA ALA A 122 0.40 10.29 13.86
C ALA A 122 -0.09 8.84 13.68
N GLY A 123 -0.35 8.42 12.43
CA GLY A 123 -0.91 7.11 12.12
C GLY A 123 -2.43 7.16 11.89
N GLY A 124 -3.09 6.00 11.91
CA GLY A 124 -4.53 5.91 11.63
C GLY A 124 -4.86 6.25 10.17
N LEU A 125 -4.39 5.42 9.25
CA LEU A 125 -4.64 5.53 7.82
C LEU A 125 -5.26 4.21 7.32
N THR A 126 -6.48 4.25 6.81
CA THR A 126 -7.14 3.08 6.26
C THR A 126 -6.88 2.91 4.78
N TYR A 127 -6.57 1.69 4.37
CA TYR A 127 -6.31 1.36 2.97
C TYR A 127 -7.49 1.70 2.05
N TYR A 128 -8.70 1.31 2.46
CA TYR A 128 -9.91 1.52 1.63
C TYR A 128 -10.22 3.00 1.39
N GLY A 129 -10.05 3.85 2.41
CA GLY A 129 -10.22 5.30 2.28
C GLY A 129 -9.23 5.89 1.28
N GLY A 130 -7.98 5.45 1.35
CA GLY A 130 -6.94 5.86 0.40
C GLY A 130 -7.24 5.42 -1.02
N PHE A 131 -7.67 4.19 -1.20
CA PHE A 131 -8.04 3.65 -2.52
C PHE A 131 -9.21 4.40 -3.14
N ILE A 132 -10.28 4.65 -2.36
CA ILE A 132 -11.46 5.39 -2.83
C ILE A 132 -11.07 6.82 -3.18
N GLY A 133 -10.37 7.52 -2.27
CA GLY A 133 -9.95 8.92 -2.49
C GLY A 133 -9.07 9.07 -3.73
N ALA A 134 -8.05 8.24 -3.87
CA ALA A 134 -7.16 8.24 -5.04
C ALA A 134 -7.91 7.91 -6.35
N SER A 135 -8.83 6.92 -6.32
CA SER A 135 -9.61 6.53 -7.49
C SER A 135 -10.57 7.63 -7.95
N LEU A 136 -11.22 8.32 -7.01
CA LEU A 136 -12.10 9.46 -7.31
C LEU A 136 -11.32 10.64 -7.88
N ALA A 137 -10.15 10.96 -7.30
CA ALA A 137 -9.27 12.00 -7.83
C ALA A 137 -8.78 11.67 -9.24
N ALA A 138 -8.37 10.43 -9.48
CA ALA A 138 -7.97 9.96 -10.81
C ALA A 138 -9.11 10.10 -11.82
N TRP A 139 -10.30 9.62 -11.48
CA TRP A 139 -11.46 9.72 -12.36
C TRP A 139 -11.80 11.17 -12.72
N PHE A 140 -11.81 12.06 -11.70
CA PHE A 140 -12.11 13.48 -11.89
C PHE A 140 -11.09 14.16 -12.80
N LEU A 141 -9.78 13.98 -12.56
CA LEU A 141 -8.72 14.60 -13.35
C LEU A 141 -8.68 14.07 -14.78
N LEU A 142 -8.77 12.77 -14.98
CA LEU A 142 -8.80 12.18 -16.32
C LEU A 142 -9.97 12.73 -17.15
N LYS A 143 -11.14 12.95 -16.50
CA LYS A 143 -12.31 13.54 -17.14
C LYS A 143 -12.10 15.03 -17.45
N ARG A 144 -11.55 15.80 -16.48
CA ARG A 144 -11.25 17.23 -16.65
C ARG A 144 -10.29 17.49 -17.79
N ASP A 145 -9.20 16.73 -17.82
CA ASP A 145 -8.11 16.92 -18.78
C ASP A 145 -8.34 16.13 -20.09
N ARG A 146 -9.51 15.50 -20.23
CA ARG A 146 -9.90 14.67 -21.38
C ARG A 146 -8.87 13.60 -21.74
N PHE A 147 -8.14 13.12 -20.73
CA PHE A 147 -7.15 12.08 -20.93
C PHE A 147 -7.84 10.71 -21.11
N PRO A 148 -7.46 9.90 -22.13
CA PRO A 148 -8.12 8.64 -22.38
C PRO A 148 -7.97 7.66 -21.22
N PHE A 149 -9.08 7.28 -20.59
CA PHE A 149 -9.08 6.41 -19.40
C PHE A 149 -8.30 5.11 -19.58
N TRP A 150 -8.48 4.44 -20.72
CA TRP A 150 -7.79 3.16 -20.94
C TRP A 150 -6.29 3.30 -21.17
N LYS A 151 -5.81 4.45 -21.67
CA LYS A 151 -4.37 4.74 -21.72
C LYS A 151 -3.81 4.98 -20.31
N ALA A 152 -4.56 5.70 -19.46
CA ALA A 152 -4.19 5.86 -18.06
C ALA A 152 -4.19 4.50 -17.33
N ALA A 153 -5.15 3.62 -17.61
CA ALA A 153 -5.17 2.25 -17.09
C ALA A 153 -3.92 1.45 -17.52
N ASP A 154 -3.50 1.56 -18.78
CA ASP A 154 -2.25 0.91 -19.25
C ASP A 154 -1.03 1.41 -18.47
N MET A 155 -0.94 2.73 -18.22
CA MET A 155 0.11 3.30 -17.38
C MET A 155 0.04 2.71 -15.96
N ALA A 156 -1.14 2.64 -15.36
CA ALA A 156 -1.33 2.06 -14.04
C ALA A 156 -0.86 0.60 -13.97
N GLY A 157 -1.00 -0.16 -15.07
CA GLY A 157 -0.57 -1.55 -15.18
C GLY A 157 0.92 -1.79 -14.96
N PHE A 158 1.79 -0.81 -15.17
CA PHE A 158 3.21 -0.91 -14.82
C PHE A 158 3.62 0.02 -13.66
N ALA A 159 2.93 1.14 -13.46
CA ALA A 159 3.24 2.09 -12.38
C ALA A 159 2.88 1.53 -10.99
N ILE A 160 1.71 0.88 -10.87
CA ILE A 160 1.27 0.28 -9.60
C ILE A 160 2.28 -0.77 -9.10
N PRO A 161 2.69 -1.78 -9.90
CA PRO A 161 3.65 -2.76 -9.40
C PRO A 161 5.02 -2.18 -9.09
N ILE A 162 5.47 -1.10 -9.73
CA ILE A 162 6.67 -0.36 -9.31
C ILE A 162 6.48 0.18 -7.88
N GLY A 163 5.38 0.90 -7.62
CA GLY A 163 5.09 1.42 -6.29
C GLY A 163 4.96 0.32 -5.22
N LEU A 164 4.30 -0.80 -5.57
CA LEU A 164 4.17 -1.97 -4.70
C LEU A 164 5.52 -2.55 -4.28
N ALA A 165 6.47 -2.66 -5.20
CA ALA A 165 7.80 -3.21 -4.91
C ALA A 165 8.49 -2.41 -3.80
N PHE A 166 8.50 -1.09 -3.88
CA PHE A 166 9.06 -0.24 -2.83
C PHE A 166 8.26 -0.30 -1.52
N GLY A 167 6.93 -0.35 -1.62
CA GLY A 167 6.06 -0.51 -0.44
C GLY A 167 6.35 -1.81 0.32
N ARG A 168 6.62 -2.92 -0.39
CA ARG A 168 6.98 -4.20 0.22
C ARG A 168 8.36 -4.18 0.88
N MET A 169 9.32 -3.48 0.29
CA MET A 169 10.59 -3.23 0.96
C MET A 169 10.41 -2.38 2.23
N GLY A 170 9.46 -1.44 2.22
CA GLY A 170 9.05 -0.71 3.41
C GLY A 170 8.48 -1.63 4.50
N CYS A 171 7.65 -2.60 4.14
CA CYS A 171 7.14 -3.62 5.06
C CYS A 171 8.27 -4.49 5.65
N LEU A 172 9.29 -4.83 4.85
CA LEU A 172 10.47 -5.56 5.34
C LEU A 172 11.18 -4.77 6.44
N LEU A 173 11.46 -3.49 6.21
CA LEU A 173 12.12 -2.64 7.21
C LEU A 173 11.24 -2.36 8.44
N ALA A 174 9.92 -2.38 8.27
CA ALA A 174 8.98 -2.27 9.37
C ALA A 174 8.81 -3.57 10.17
N GLY A 175 9.26 -4.72 9.64
CA GLY A 175 9.13 -6.04 10.25
C GLY A 175 7.71 -6.60 10.22
N CYS A 176 6.87 -6.17 9.27
CA CYS A 176 5.48 -6.63 9.12
C CYS A 176 5.29 -7.42 7.81
N CYS A 177 4.16 -8.12 7.69
CA CYS A 177 3.79 -8.86 6.48
C CYS A 177 4.76 -9.99 6.11
N PHE A 178 5.42 -10.59 7.07
CA PHE A 178 6.29 -11.75 6.91
C PHE A 178 5.48 -13.04 6.63
N GLY A 179 6.17 -14.09 6.21
CA GLY A 179 5.57 -15.40 5.97
C GLY A 179 5.68 -16.33 7.17
N GLY A 180 5.28 -17.59 6.99
CA GLY A 180 5.40 -18.66 7.98
C GLY A 180 6.85 -19.02 8.31
N ALA A 181 7.01 -19.92 9.28
CA ALA A 181 8.30 -20.43 9.71
C ALA A 181 9.11 -20.99 8.53
N CYS A 182 10.41 -20.69 8.46
CA CYS A 182 11.27 -21.03 7.35
C CYS A 182 12.66 -21.43 7.83
N HIS A 183 13.17 -22.55 7.30
CA HIS A 183 14.52 -23.04 7.59
C HIS A 183 15.45 -22.96 6.37
N LEU A 184 15.05 -22.23 5.33
CA LEU A 184 15.87 -22.04 4.12
C LEU A 184 17.06 -21.10 4.39
N PRO A 185 18.14 -21.15 3.61
CA PRO A 185 19.34 -20.33 3.83
C PRO A 185 19.10 -18.81 3.79
N TRP A 186 18.01 -18.39 3.15
CA TRP A 186 17.60 -16.97 3.06
C TRP A 186 16.44 -16.60 3.98
N ALA A 187 16.08 -17.48 4.95
CA ALA A 187 15.11 -17.15 5.98
C ALA A 187 15.58 -15.91 6.77
N PHE A 188 14.65 -15.08 7.18
CA PHE A 188 14.94 -13.81 7.82
C PHE A 188 14.38 -13.76 9.24
N SER A 189 15.19 -13.32 10.21
CA SER A 189 14.76 -13.08 11.58
C SER A 189 14.67 -11.58 11.83
N PHE A 190 13.60 -11.16 12.48
CA PHE A 190 13.34 -9.76 12.80
C PHE A 190 13.78 -9.44 14.24
N PRO A 191 14.23 -8.21 14.52
CA PRO A 191 14.74 -7.82 15.82
C PRO A 191 13.66 -7.85 16.91
N PRO A 192 14.06 -7.79 18.19
CA PRO A 192 13.17 -7.63 19.32
C PRO A 192 12.16 -6.52 19.13
N TRP A 193 10.96 -6.72 19.67
CA TRP A 193 9.86 -5.74 19.61
C TRP A 193 9.40 -5.39 18.18
N SER A 194 9.77 -6.21 17.20
CA SER A 194 9.20 -6.13 15.86
C SER A 194 7.80 -6.75 15.83
N PRO A 195 6.95 -6.37 14.86
CA PRO A 195 5.66 -7.05 14.65
C PRO A 195 5.79 -8.57 14.52
N ALA A 196 6.91 -9.06 13.98
CA ALA A 196 7.17 -10.50 13.86
C ALA A 196 7.42 -11.16 15.22
N SER A 197 8.31 -10.58 16.06
CA SER A 197 8.58 -11.13 17.39
C SER A 197 7.34 -11.04 18.29
N GLU A 198 6.59 -9.94 18.23
CA GLU A 198 5.33 -9.78 18.96
C GLU A 198 4.26 -10.79 18.52
N SER A 199 4.12 -11.03 17.22
CA SER A 199 3.17 -12.00 16.69
C SER A 199 3.53 -13.43 17.14
N GLN A 200 4.80 -13.82 17.03
CA GLN A 200 5.26 -15.14 17.47
C GLN A 200 5.17 -15.33 18.98
N PHE A 201 5.39 -14.27 19.76
CA PHE A 201 5.16 -14.30 21.21
C PHE A 201 3.67 -14.53 21.54
N LYS A 202 2.76 -13.80 20.89
CA LYS A 202 1.31 -13.97 21.07
C LYS A 202 0.82 -15.36 20.66
N ALA A 203 1.45 -15.94 19.64
CA ALA A 203 1.17 -17.30 19.15
C ALA A 203 1.89 -18.40 19.99
N HIS A 204 2.56 -18.05 21.08
CA HIS A 204 3.34 -18.95 21.93
C HIS A 204 4.50 -19.68 21.20
N HIS A 205 4.94 -19.17 20.06
CA HIS A 205 6.11 -19.67 19.32
C HIS A 205 7.43 -19.07 19.81
N LEU A 206 7.35 -18.00 20.62
CA LEU A 206 8.50 -17.30 21.19
C LEU A 206 8.24 -17.08 22.67
N GLY A 207 9.23 -17.34 23.52
CA GLY A 207 9.08 -17.23 24.98
C GLY A 207 8.90 -15.79 25.47
N ARG A 208 9.45 -14.80 24.77
CA ARG A 208 9.39 -13.37 25.10
C ARG A 208 9.44 -12.52 23.84
N ALA A 209 8.73 -11.38 23.82
CA ALA A 209 8.70 -10.46 22.68
C ALA A 209 10.00 -9.63 22.51
N ASP A 210 10.86 -9.60 23.53
CA ASP A 210 12.16 -8.93 23.52
C ASP A 210 13.30 -9.82 22.93
N LEU A 211 12.95 -10.96 22.36
CA LEU A 211 13.86 -11.84 21.61
C LEU A 211 13.72 -11.58 20.09
N TRP A 212 14.74 -11.97 19.35
CA TRP A 212 14.66 -12.05 17.90
C TRP A 212 13.58 -13.05 17.49
N SER A 213 12.85 -12.75 16.43
CA SER A 213 11.88 -13.70 15.89
C SER A 213 12.56 -14.98 15.40
N ASN A 214 11.85 -16.09 15.45
CA ASN A 214 12.25 -17.28 14.72
C ASN A 214 12.34 -16.96 13.21
N PRO A 215 13.21 -17.67 12.46
CA PRO A 215 13.35 -17.44 11.03
C PRO A 215 12.03 -17.66 10.28
N VAL A 216 11.69 -16.72 9.38
CA VAL A 216 10.46 -16.75 8.60
C VAL A 216 10.74 -16.51 7.11
N HIS A 217 9.79 -16.87 6.25
CA HIS A 217 9.85 -16.51 4.84
C HIS A 217 9.80 -14.98 4.66
N PRO A 218 10.81 -14.37 3.98
CA PRO A 218 10.77 -12.94 3.66
C PRO A 218 9.83 -12.66 2.48
N THR A 219 8.52 -12.88 2.69
CA THR A 219 7.49 -12.73 1.66
C THR A 219 7.45 -11.31 1.09
N GLN A 220 7.92 -10.31 1.84
CA GLN A 220 8.08 -8.93 1.36
C GLN A 220 9.07 -8.85 0.19
N ILE A 221 10.20 -9.57 0.26
CA ILE A 221 11.21 -9.63 -0.82
C ILE A 221 10.62 -10.36 -2.02
N TYR A 222 9.92 -11.48 -1.80
CA TYR A 222 9.30 -12.24 -2.90
C TYR A 222 8.25 -11.41 -3.63
N GLU A 223 7.40 -10.69 -2.88
CA GLU A 223 6.35 -9.86 -3.47
C GLU A 223 6.94 -8.61 -4.15
N SER A 224 8.02 -8.04 -3.61
CA SER A 224 8.76 -6.94 -4.25
C SER A 224 9.35 -7.38 -5.59
N ALA A 225 10.06 -8.51 -5.60
CA ALA A 225 10.66 -9.07 -6.82
C ALA A 225 9.59 -9.42 -7.86
N ALA A 226 8.51 -10.11 -7.46
CA ALA A 226 7.38 -10.41 -8.33
C ALA A 226 6.77 -9.15 -8.93
N SER A 227 6.58 -8.09 -8.13
CA SER A 227 6.03 -6.81 -8.59
C SER A 227 6.94 -6.14 -9.62
N LEU A 228 8.27 -6.15 -9.43
CA LEU A 228 9.22 -5.62 -10.43
C LEU A 228 9.21 -6.44 -11.73
N VAL A 229 9.13 -7.77 -11.64
CA VAL A 229 9.01 -8.64 -12.80
C VAL A 229 7.71 -8.35 -13.55
N ILE A 230 6.59 -8.21 -12.83
CA ILE A 230 5.29 -7.86 -13.41
C ILE A 230 5.37 -6.50 -14.11
N ALA A 231 5.97 -5.48 -13.48
CA ALA A 231 6.17 -4.17 -14.10
C ALA A 231 6.98 -4.26 -15.39
N ALA A 232 8.09 -5.01 -15.37
CA ALA A 232 8.93 -5.23 -16.55
C ALA A 232 8.18 -5.96 -17.66
N VAL A 233 7.46 -7.04 -17.34
CA VAL A 233 6.64 -7.78 -18.32
C VAL A 233 5.55 -6.86 -18.92
N CYS A 234 4.85 -6.11 -18.09
CA CYS A 234 3.82 -5.17 -18.54
C CYS A 234 4.39 -4.10 -19.47
N LEU A 235 5.53 -3.51 -19.13
CA LEU A 235 6.13 -2.41 -19.88
C LEU A 235 6.88 -2.88 -21.13
N LEU A 236 7.68 -3.96 -21.02
CA LEU A 236 8.61 -4.37 -22.07
C LEU A 236 8.03 -5.44 -23.00
N VAL A 237 7.07 -6.23 -22.53
CA VAL A 237 6.51 -7.34 -23.32
C VAL A 237 5.07 -7.05 -23.77
N VAL A 238 4.19 -6.69 -22.83
CA VAL A 238 2.76 -6.52 -23.12
C VAL A 238 2.51 -5.20 -23.85
N HIS A 239 3.07 -4.09 -23.35
CA HIS A 239 2.81 -2.76 -23.90
C HIS A 239 3.16 -2.63 -25.38
N PRO A 240 4.33 -3.12 -25.89
CA PRO A 240 4.65 -3.04 -27.32
C PRO A 240 3.77 -3.93 -28.21
N ARG A 241 3.19 -4.97 -27.62
CA ARG A 241 2.37 -5.98 -28.33
C ARG A 241 0.87 -5.84 -28.09
N LYS A 242 0.46 -4.80 -27.37
CA LYS A 242 -0.96 -4.60 -27.03
C LYS A 242 -1.80 -4.43 -28.29
N ARG A 243 -3.00 -5.00 -28.28
CA ARG A 243 -3.98 -4.94 -29.38
C ARG A 243 -5.07 -3.89 -29.14
N TYR A 244 -5.23 -3.44 -27.89
CA TYR A 244 -6.20 -2.43 -27.48
C TYR A 244 -5.70 -1.71 -26.22
N ASP A 245 -6.17 -0.47 -26.01
CA ASP A 245 -5.86 0.28 -24.79
C ASP A 245 -6.56 -0.35 -23.57
N GLY A 246 -5.83 -0.49 -22.48
CA GLY A 246 -6.24 -1.21 -21.27
C GLY A 246 -5.71 -2.64 -21.17
N GLN A 247 -5.06 -3.17 -22.22
CA GLN A 247 -4.54 -4.55 -22.20
C GLN A 247 -3.39 -4.73 -21.19
N VAL A 248 -2.55 -3.71 -21.01
CA VAL A 248 -1.47 -3.74 -20.02
C VAL A 248 -2.02 -3.83 -18.61
N PHE A 249 -3.09 -3.09 -18.30
CA PHE A 249 -3.75 -3.15 -17.02
C PHE A 249 -4.39 -4.53 -16.75
N VAL A 250 -5.05 -5.10 -17.74
CA VAL A 250 -5.61 -6.46 -17.63
C VAL A 250 -4.51 -7.49 -17.39
N ALA A 251 -3.38 -7.39 -18.10
CA ALA A 251 -2.23 -8.26 -17.89
C ALA A 251 -1.65 -8.11 -16.46
N PHE A 252 -1.52 -6.87 -15.97
CA PHE A 252 -1.12 -6.61 -14.59
C PHE A 252 -2.06 -7.30 -13.60
N LEU A 253 -3.37 -7.13 -13.74
CA LEU A 253 -4.35 -7.76 -12.84
C LEU A 253 -4.20 -9.27 -12.81
N ALA A 254 -4.04 -9.90 -13.99
CA ALA A 254 -3.88 -11.34 -14.09
C ALA A 254 -2.57 -11.82 -13.46
N LEU A 255 -1.45 -11.21 -13.81
CA LEU A 255 -0.13 -11.58 -13.28
C LEU A 255 -0.04 -11.37 -11.76
N TYR A 256 -0.57 -10.24 -11.27
CA TYR A 256 -0.58 -9.95 -9.85
C TYR A 256 -1.49 -10.91 -9.07
N ALA A 257 -2.68 -11.21 -9.60
CA ALA A 257 -3.59 -12.15 -8.96
C ALA A 257 -2.95 -13.54 -8.82
N VAL A 258 -2.28 -14.02 -9.87
CA VAL A 258 -1.55 -15.31 -9.82
C VAL A 258 -0.39 -15.25 -8.83
N ALA A 259 0.46 -14.22 -8.90
CA ALA A 259 1.59 -14.07 -7.99
C ALA A 259 1.10 -14.00 -6.52
N ARG A 260 0.05 -13.23 -6.27
CA ARG A 260 -0.53 -13.08 -4.92
C ARG A 260 -1.17 -14.37 -4.42
N PHE A 261 -1.83 -15.12 -5.30
CA PHE A 261 -2.39 -16.43 -4.97
C PHE A 261 -1.31 -17.42 -4.54
N LEU A 262 -0.19 -17.47 -5.28
CA LEU A 262 0.94 -18.36 -4.96
C LEU A 262 1.66 -17.95 -3.67
N LEU A 263 1.87 -16.64 -3.46
CA LEU A 263 2.52 -16.14 -2.25
C LEU A 263 1.71 -16.36 -0.98
N GLU A 264 0.39 -16.53 -1.09
CA GLU A 264 -0.47 -16.81 0.06
C GLU A 264 -0.13 -18.14 0.74
N PHE A 265 0.34 -19.13 0.00
CA PHE A 265 0.77 -20.42 0.58
C PHE A 265 2.03 -20.32 1.46
N LEU A 266 2.79 -19.25 1.33
CA LEU A 266 3.98 -18.98 2.15
C LEU A 266 3.66 -18.13 3.39
N ARG A 267 2.41 -17.72 3.55
CA ARG A 267 1.97 -16.87 4.67
C ARG A 267 1.26 -17.72 5.72
N ASP A 268 1.41 -17.30 6.96
CA ASP A 268 0.88 -17.99 8.14
C ASP A 268 -0.01 -17.04 9.00
N ASP A 269 -0.39 -15.89 8.43
CA ASP A 269 -1.25 -14.94 9.11
C ASP A 269 -2.74 -15.24 8.78
N ASP A 270 -3.54 -15.41 9.85
CA ASP A 270 -4.99 -15.59 9.69
C ASP A 270 -5.63 -14.28 9.18
N ARG A 271 -6.17 -14.34 7.96
CA ARG A 271 -6.82 -13.20 7.29
C ARG A 271 -8.30 -13.43 7.02
N GLY A 272 -8.86 -14.43 7.68
CA GLY A 272 -10.19 -14.91 7.35
C GLY A 272 -10.22 -15.61 5.99
N GLY A 273 -11.22 -16.37 5.77
CA GLY A 273 -11.38 -17.13 4.54
C GLY A 273 -12.80 -17.63 4.36
N LEU A 274 -13.10 -18.06 3.16
CA LEU A 274 -14.35 -18.71 2.80
C LEU A 274 -14.03 -19.92 1.89
N LEU A 275 -14.65 -21.05 2.14
CA LEU A 275 -14.47 -22.28 1.34
C LEU A 275 -13.00 -22.77 1.28
N GLY A 276 -12.22 -22.56 2.35
CA GLY A 276 -10.81 -22.98 2.39
C GLY A 276 -9.84 -22.05 1.62
N LEU A 277 -10.33 -20.95 1.07
CA LEU A 277 -9.51 -19.93 0.41
C LEU A 277 -9.42 -18.69 1.29
N SER A 278 -8.25 -18.05 1.32
CA SER A 278 -8.09 -16.77 2.01
C SER A 278 -8.83 -15.64 1.30
N THR A 279 -9.15 -14.59 2.03
CA THR A 279 -9.76 -13.38 1.44
C THR A 279 -8.94 -12.83 0.27
N SER A 280 -7.61 -12.90 0.36
CA SER A 280 -6.70 -12.47 -0.73
C SER A 280 -6.86 -13.32 -1.98
N GLN A 281 -7.02 -14.64 -1.82
CA GLN A 281 -7.23 -15.57 -2.94
C GLN A 281 -8.60 -15.36 -3.61
N LEU A 282 -9.65 -15.14 -2.82
CA LEU A 282 -10.98 -14.81 -3.35
C LEU A 282 -11.00 -13.51 -4.15
N ILE A 283 -10.35 -12.45 -3.64
CA ILE A 283 -10.19 -11.20 -4.37
C ILE A 283 -9.40 -11.44 -5.66
N GLY A 284 -8.33 -12.23 -5.62
CA GLY A 284 -7.54 -12.59 -6.80
C GLY A 284 -8.36 -13.25 -7.89
N LEU A 285 -9.22 -14.23 -7.53
CA LEU A 285 -10.14 -14.87 -8.47
C LEU A 285 -11.14 -13.87 -9.06
N GLY A 286 -11.68 -12.96 -8.24
CA GLY A 286 -12.53 -11.86 -8.71
C GLY A 286 -11.83 -10.94 -9.70
N LEU A 287 -10.57 -10.59 -9.46
CA LEU A 287 -9.77 -9.77 -10.37
C LEU A 287 -9.48 -10.51 -11.69
N LEU A 288 -9.21 -11.82 -11.65
CA LEU A 288 -9.06 -12.64 -12.86
C LEU A 288 -10.34 -12.68 -13.69
N ALA A 289 -11.48 -12.91 -13.07
CA ALA A 289 -12.77 -12.92 -13.74
C ALA A 289 -13.10 -11.55 -14.35
N PHE A 290 -12.86 -10.47 -13.60
CA PHE A 290 -13.02 -9.10 -14.09
C PHE A 290 -12.10 -8.81 -15.27
N GLY A 291 -10.80 -9.14 -15.16
CA GLY A 291 -9.82 -8.97 -16.23
C GLY A 291 -10.21 -9.75 -17.50
N ALA A 292 -10.66 -10.99 -17.36
CA ALA A 292 -11.14 -11.80 -18.48
C ALA A 292 -12.37 -11.18 -19.16
N ALA A 293 -13.32 -10.67 -18.39
CA ALA A 293 -14.50 -10.00 -18.90
C ALA A 293 -14.15 -8.71 -19.67
N VAL A 294 -13.23 -7.89 -19.12
CA VAL A 294 -12.72 -6.68 -19.78
C VAL A 294 -11.98 -7.05 -21.06
N HIS A 295 -11.10 -8.07 -21.02
CA HIS A 295 -10.39 -8.57 -22.20
C HIS A 295 -11.35 -9.01 -23.30
N ALA A 296 -12.33 -9.84 -22.97
CA ALA A 296 -13.31 -10.34 -23.93
C ALA A 296 -14.13 -9.22 -24.59
N ARG A 297 -14.51 -8.19 -23.83
CA ARG A 297 -15.24 -7.03 -24.36
C ARG A 297 -14.34 -6.16 -25.25
N ARG A 298 -13.14 -5.84 -24.78
CA ARG A 298 -12.23 -4.92 -25.48
C ARG A 298 -11.58 -5.54 -26.71
N ALA A 299 -11.24 -6.83 -26.67
CA ALA A 299 -10.70 -7.54 -27.82
C ALA A 299 -11.69 -7.59 -29.00
N ARG A 300 -13.00 -7.61 -28.72
CA ARG A 300 -14.07 -7.60 -29.75
C ARG A 300 -14.25 -6.23 -30.41
N THR A 301 -13.92 -5.13 -29.71
CA THR A 301 -14.13 -3.77 -30.24
C THR A 301 -13.03 -3.29 -31.18
N GLY A 302 -12.00 -4.09 -31.41
CA GLY A 302 -11.07 -3.95 -32.55
C GLY A 302 -10.34 -2.62 -32.68
N PHE A 303 -9.89 -1.99 -31.57
CA PHE A 303 -9.09 -0.77 -31.63
C PHE A 303 -7.63 -1.11 -31.89
N SER A 304 -7.09 -0.70 -33.05
CA SER A 304 -5.66 -0.82 -33.36
C SER A 304 -4.88 0.33 -32.70
N PRO A 305 -3.81 0.04 -31.91
CA PRO A 305 -2.92 1.07 -31.38
C PRO A 305 -2.28 1.87 -32.52
N SER A 306 -2.08 3.16 -32.34
CA SER A 306 -1.40 4.01 -33.31
C SER A 306 0.06 3.54 -33.53
N ALA A 307 0.60 3.75 -34.74
CA ALA A 307 1.96 3.34 -35.10
C ALA A 307 3.03 3.96 -34.17
N SER A 308 2.78 5.17 -33.60
CA SER A 308 3.65 5.85 -32.65
C SER A 308 3.76 5.13 -31.28
N GLU A 309 2.77 4.32 -30.93
CA GLU A 309 2.79 3.59 -29.65
C GLU A 309 3.60 2.27 -29.74
N ARG A 310 3.90 1.79 -30.94
CA ARG A 310 4.68 0.57 -31.18
C ARG A 310 6.19 0.80 -31.14
N SER A 311 6.65 2.03 -31.25
CA SER A 311 8.09 2.38 -31.36
C SER A 311 8.79 2.59 -30.00
N ILE A 312 8.30 2.02 -28.91
CA ILE A 312 8.84 2.22 -27.56
C ILE A 312 10.14 1.44 -27.32
N LEU A 313 10.49 0.47 -28.15
CA LEU A 313 11.75 -0.27 -28.06
C LEU A 313 12.70 0.19 -29.19
N PRO A 314 14.00 0.46 -28.86
CA PRO A 314 15.01 0.51 -29.90
C PRO A 314 15.10 -0.86 -30.54
N GLY A 315 15.15 -0.88 -31.88
CA GLY A 315 15.44 -2.06 -32.68
C GLY A 315 16.85 -2.61 -32.36
#